data_526b98cd64080bd19572fd1544d80edc
#
_entry.id   526b98cd64080bd19572fd1544d80edc
#
_cell.length_a   1.000
_cell.length_b   1.000
_cell.length_c   1.000
_cell.angle_alpha   90.00
_cell.angle_beta   90.00
_cell.angle_gamma   90.00
#
_symmetry.space_group_name_H-M   'P 1'
#
loop_
_entity.id
_entity.type
_entity.pdbx_description
1 polymer ?
#
loop_
_entity_poly.entity_id
_entity_poly.type
_entity_poly.pdbx_seq_one_letter_code
_entity_poly.pdbx_strand_id
1 'polypeptide(L)'
;MNQVIEDFFAKERGEENLREEKEAEIKSGFVSIVGLPNAGKSTLLNALVGQKIAITSKKAQTTRNQIMAVYDDDRGQIVFHDTPGIHKAQNKLSVYMESVAEKALGSGDLILFLVDATAEKGKKEEQVLSLLSHSKRKLLLVLNKIDLLEEAAVERKKAEYARSLPFVATVSVSAYRKSGLEELLDTIFAFLPYGPRYYDADTVTDLPVREITRELIREQALYKLDKEIPHGIAVLVESMQERKNGIWDVKATIVCEKESHKGIIIGKAGSMLKSIGSGARIQIEKLLEAKVNLQLFVKVRKDWRENPAYLQEYGYKEQK
;
A
#
# COMPACT_ATOMS: atom_id res chain seq x y z
N MET A 1 38.85 41.22 -0.60
CA MET A 1 37.57 40.78 -1.12
C MET A 1 37.64 39.32 -1.67
N ASN A 2 38.76 38.87 -2.25
CA ASN A 2 38.90 37.48 -2.74
C ASN A 2 38.96 36.40 -1.63
N GLN A 3 39.66 36.72 -0.51
CA GLN A 3 39.87 35.70 0.56
C GLN A 3 38.59 35.25 1.24
N VAL A 4 37.65 36.17 1.47
CA VAL A 4 36.32 35.85 2.11
C VAL A 4 35.44 34.98 1.18
N ILE A 5 35.57 35.20 -0.13
CA ILE A 5 34.82 34.41 -1.13
C ILE A 5 35.46 32.99 -1.27
N GLU A 6 36.77 32.88 -1.22
CA GLU A 6 37.49 31.59 -1.25
C GLU A 6 37.20 30.76 0.02
N ASP A 7 37.20 31.41 1.20
CA ASP A 7 36.83 30.74 2.48
C ASP A 7 35.36 30.28 2.52
N PHE A 8 34.44 31.05 1.92
CA PHE A 8 33.04 30.69 1.80
C PHE A 8 32.87 29.42 0.91
N PHE A 9 33.49 29.41 -0.29
CA PHE A 9 33.41 28.24 -1.17
C PHE A 9 34.24 27.03 -0.67
N ALA A 10 35.26 27.24 0.15
CA ALA A 10 35.97 26.14 0.82
C ALA A 10 35.10 25.50 1.92
N LYS A 11 34.34 26.31 2.64
CA LYS A 11 33.40 25.83 3.66
C LYS A 11 32.21 25.09 3.05
N GLU A 12 31.61 25.63 1.97
CA GLU A 12 30.55 24.92 1.23
C GLU A 12 31.03 23.58 0.68
N ARG A 13 32.21 23.52 0.05
CA ARG A 13 32.82 22.27 -0.43
C ARG A 13 33.13 21.30 0.71
N GLY A 14 33.52 21.78 1.87
CA GLY A 14 33.74 20.96 3.05
C GLY A 14 32.43 20.37 3.59
N GLU A 15 31.35 21.14 3.59
CA GLU A 15 30.02 20.68 3.97
C GLU A 15 29.40 19.73 2.94
N GLU A 16 29.62 19.93 1.63
CA GLU A 16 29.22 19.01 0.57
C GLU A 16 29.96 17.66 0.68
N ASN A 17 31.28 17.67 0.85
CA ASN A 17 32.08 16.45 1.03
C ASN A 17 31.66 15.67 2.29
N LEU A 18 31.35 16.36 3.40
CA LEU A 18 30.84 15.73 4.62
C LEU A 18 29.43 15.16 4.45
N ARG A 19 28.60 15.77 3.59
CA ARG A 19 27.28 15.22 3.21
C ARG A 19 27.43 13.99 2.32
N GLU A 20 28.27 14.06 1.31
CA GLU A 20 28.55 12.93 0.43
C GLU A 20 29.17 11.74 1.17
N GLU A 21 30.10 11.97 2.13
CA GLU A 21 30.65 10.92 2.99
C GLU A 21 29.58 10.30 3.90
N LYS A 22 28.69 11.09 4.51
CA LYS A 22 27.58 10.59 5.32
C LYS A 22 26.53 9.85 4.49
N GLU A 23 26.23 10.32 3.28
CA GLU A 23 25.32 9.65 2.36
C GLU A 23 25.88 8.32 1.83
N ALA A 24 27.21 8.18 1.76
CA ALA A 24 27.87 6.92 1.40
C ALA A 24 27.79 5.84 2.50
N GLU A 25 27.43 6.20 3.72
CA GLU A 25 27.32 5.27 4.85
C GLU A 25 25.89 4.78 5.12
N ILE A 26 24.86 5.44 4.55
CA ILE A 26 23.47 5.04 4.73
C ILE A 26 23.01 4.02 3.68
N LYS A 27 22.00 3.25 4.03
CA LYS A 27 21.41 2.27 3.12
C LYS A 27 20.05 2.74 2.64
N SER A 28 19.87 2.76 1.32
CA SER A 28 18.60 3.17 0.72
C SER A 28 18.24 2.26 -0.44
N GLY A 29 16.94 1.95 -0.56
CA GLY A 29 16.51 1.07 -1.64
C GLY A 29 15.00 0.84 -1.70
N PHE A 30 14.59 0.17 -2.76
CA PHE A 30 13.21 -0.12 -3.08
C PHE A 30 12.84 -1.54 -2.68
N VAL A 31 11.72 -1.68 -1.95
CA VAL A 31 11.24 -2.95 -1.40
C VAL A 31 9.81 -3.22 -1.84
N SER A 32 9.60 -4.28 -2.63
CA SER A 32 8.27 -4.68 -3.09
C SER A 32 7.62 -5.66 -2.12
N ILE A 33 6.41 -5.39 -1.66
CA ILE A 33 5.64 -6.28 -0.79
C ILE A 33 4.68 -7.10 -1.66
N VAL A 34 4.91 -8.40 -1.72
CA VAL A 34 4.17 -9.35 -2.56
C VAL A 34 3.54 -10.44 -1.70
N GLY A 35 2.40 -10.95 -2.09
CA GLY A 35 1.71 -12.04 -1.39
C GLY A 35 0.26 -12.16 -1.82
N LEU A 36 -0.41 -13.20 -1.33
CA LEU A 36 -1.82 -13.44 -1.60
C LEU A 36 -2.71 -12.29 -1.08
N PRO A 37 -3.94 -12.14 -1.59
CA PRO A 37 -4.93 -11.28 -0.96
C PRO A 37 -5.13 -11.68 0.51
N ASN A 38 -5.31 -10.68 1.39
CA ASN A 38 -5.49 -10.84 2.84
C ASN A 38 -4.29 -11.39 3.64
N ALA A 39 -3.11 -11.52 3.05
CA ALA A 39 -1.88 -11.82 3.79
C ALA A 39 -1.47 -10.70 4.77
N GLY A 40 -2.04 -9.51 4.61
CA GLY A 40 -1.80 -8.36 5.51
C GLY A 40 -0.81 -7.34 4.98
N LYS A 41 -0.56 -7.29 3.66
CA LYS A 41 0.40 -6.38 3.01
C LYS A 41 0.20 -4.91 3.39
N SER A 42 -0.99 -4.36 3.15
CA SER A 42 -1.32 -2.98 3.49
C SER A 42 -1.33 -2.70 5.01
N THR A 43 -1.64 -3.72 5.82
CA THR A 43 -1.55 -3.62 7.28
C THR A 43 -0.09 -3.52 7.72
N LEU A 44 0.78 -4.35 7.14
CA LEU A 44 2.22 -4.32 7.40
C LEU A 44 2.81 -2.97 6.97
N LEU A 45 2.50 -2.51 5.74
CA LEU A 45 2.96 -1.21 5.25
C LEU A 45 2.61 -0.08 6.22
N ASN A 46 1.33 0.05 6.61
CA ASN A 46 0.89 1.07 7.55
C ASN A 46 1.57 0.95 8.93
N ALA A 47 1.85 -0.29 9.36
CA ALA A 47 2.52 -0.52 10.64
C ALA A 47 3.99 -0.11 10.61
N LEU A 48 4.71 -0.37 9.49
CA LEU A 48 6.10 0.01 9.29
C LEU A 48 6.28 1.53 9.21
N VAL A 49 5.45 2.23 8.40
CA VAL A 49 5.58 3.69 8.25
C VAL A 49 4.87 4.48 9.35
N GLY A 50 4.16 3.82 10.27
CA GLY A 50 3.50 4.45 11.42
C GLY A 50 2.25 5.27 11.08
N GLN A 51 1.85 5.35 9.81
CA GLN A 51 0.72 6.13 9.32
C GLN A 51 -0.20 5.30 8.44
N LYS A 52 -1.47 5.72 8.32
CA LYS A 52 -2.46 5.05 7.47
C LYS A 52 -2.40 5.60 6.04
N ILE A 53 -1.57 5.00 5.22
CA ILE A 53 -1.42 5.31 3.78
C ILE A 53 -2.29 4.38 2.93
N ALA A 54 -2.23 3.07 3.22
CA ALA A 54 -2.99 2.06 2.50
C ALA A 54 -4.28 1.70 3.24
N ILE A 55 -5.35 1.47 2.50
CA ILE A 55 -6.59 0.96 3.08
C ILE A 55 -6.46 -0.53 3.40
N THR A 56 -7.18 -0.94 4.43
CA THR A 56 -7.18 -2.34 4.88
C THR A 56 -8.59 -2.92 4.84
N SER A 57 -8.73 -4.20 4.53
CA SER A 57 -10.01 -4.91 4.57
C SER A 57 -9.79 -6.41 4.59
N LYS A 58 -10.76 -7.16 5.14
CA LYS A 58 -10.80 -8.63 5.01
C LYS A 58 -11.23 -9.10 3.61
N LYS A 59 -11.66 -8.20 2.73
CA LYS A 59 -12.13 -8.52 1.38
C LYS A 59 -10.98 -8.59 0.39
N ALA A 60 -11.05 -9.51 -0.55
CA ALA A 60 -10.06 -9.60 -1.63
C ALA A 60 -10.09 -8.33 -2.50
N GLN A 61 -8.98 -8.03 -3.18
CA GLN A 61 -8.83 -6.85 -4.04
C GLN A 61 -8.97 -5.51 -3.27
N THR A 62 -8.51 -5.47 -2.01
CA THR A 62 -8.48 -4.25 -1.21
C THR A 62 -7.51 -3.25 -1.83
N THR A 63 -6.26 -3.61 -2.07
CA THR A 63 -5.29 -2.80 -2.83
C THR A 63 -5.48 -3.07 -4.31
N ARG A 64 -5.66 -2.01 -5.11
CA ARG A 64 -5.85 -2.10 -6.57
C ARG A 64 -4.75 -1.44 -7.37
N ASN A 65 -4.17 -0.36 -6.82
CA ASN A 65 -3.01 0.33 -7.37
C ASN A 65 -1.78 -0.02 -6.55
N GLN A 66 -0.60 0.15 -7.12
CA GLN A 66 0.63 0.18 -6.34
C GLN A 66 0.60 1.40 -5.42
N ILE A 67 0.96 1.20 -4.16
CA ILE A 67 1.08 2.27 -3.17
C ILE A 67 2.55 2.38 -2.79
N MET A 68 3.12 3.57 -2.98
CA MET A 68 4.45 3.88 -2.50
C MET A 68 4.37 4.48 -1.10
N ALA A 69 5.23 4.00 -0.21
CA ALA A 69 5.42 4.58 1.12
C ALA A 69 6.88 4.59 1.52
N VAL A 70 7.32 5.65 2.16
CA VAL A 70 8.70 5.86 2.58
C VAL A 70 8.80 5.65 4.08
N TYR A 71 9.79 4.85 4.49
CA TYR A 71 10.27 4.74 5.85
C TYR A 71 11.67 5.33 5.90
N ASP A 72 11.92 6.24 6.82
CA ASP A 72 13.21 6.92 6.98
C ASP A 72 13.63 6.90 8.45
N ASP A 73 14.91 6.55 8.70
CA ASP A 73 15.56 6.67 10.01
C ASP A 73 17.09 6.87 9.84
N ASP A 74 17.83 6.79 10.95
CA ASP A 74 19.29 7.00 10.95
C ASP A 74 20.06 5.95 10.12
N ARG A 75 19.50 4.75 9.90
CA ARG A 75 20.08 3.68 9.07
C ARG A 75 19.98 3.98 7.57
N GLY A 76 19.01 4.82 7.17
CA GLY A 76 18.75 5.18 5.78
C GLY A 76 17.28 5.19 5.41
N GLN A 77 16.96 4.86 4.15
CA GLN A 77 15.61 5.01 3.63
C GLN A 77 15.12 3.75 2.91
N ILE A 78 13.91 3.31 3.23
CA ILE A 78 13.24 2.21 2.56
C ILE A 78 12.03 2.75 1.80
N VAL A 79 12.01 2.59 0.47
CA VAL A 79 10.86 2.91 -0.36
C VAL A 79 10.04 1.64 -0.59
N PHE A 80 8.96 1.49 0.16
CA PHE A 80 8.06 0.36 0.04
C PHE A 80 7.09 0.52 -1.13
N HIS A 81 6.86 -0.57 -1.86
CA HIS A 81 5.79 -0.69 -2.85
C HIS A 81 4.79 -1.77 -2.40
N ASP A 82 3.61 -1.37 -1.86
CA ASP A 82 2.49 -2.29 -1.64
C ASP A 82 1.80 -2.58 -2.96
N THR A 83 1.60 -3.85 -3.26
CA THR A 83 1.05 -4.28 -4.55
C THR A 83 -0.30 -4.96 -4.37
N PRO A 84 -1.16 -4.94 -5.41
CA PRO A 84 -2.34 -5.80 -5.43
C PRO A 84 -1.95 -7.26 -5.15
N GLY A 85 -2.82 -7.96 -4.42
CA GLY A 85 -2.59 -9.39 -4.18
C GLY A 85 -2.64 -10.18 -5.49
N ILE A 86 -1.68 -11.08 -5.69
CA ILE A 86 -1.60 -11.92 -6.88
C ILE A 86 -2.81 -12.87 -6.92
N HIS A 87 -3.59 -12.79 -8.00
CA HIS A 87 -4.77 -13.64 -8.21
C HIS A 87 -5.07 -13.72 -9.71
N LYS A 88 -5.73 -14.78 -10.14
CA LYS A 88 -6.10 -14.97 -11.55
C LYS A 88 -7.10 -13.90 -12.00
N ALA A 89 -6.78 -13.22 -13.09
CA ALA A 89 -7.63 -12.18 -13.68
C ALA A 89 -8.97 -12.74 -14.20
N GLN A 90 -10.06 -11.99 -13.95
CA GLN A 90 -11.43 -12.33 -14.37
C GLN A 90 -12.08 -11.23 -15.21
N ASN A 91 -11.52 -10.04 -15.21
CA ASN A 91 -12.00 -8.84 -15.92
C ASN A 91 -10.82 -7.89 -16.16
N LYS A 92 -11.00 -6.84 -16.98
CA LYS A 92 -9.92 -5.90 -17.29
C LYS A 92 -9.33 -5.20 -16.08
N LEU A 93 -10.12 -4.90 -15.04
CA LEU A 93 -9.59 -4.38 -13.79
C LEU A 93 -8.64 -5.38 -13.14
N SER A 94 -8.98 -6.67 -13.09
CA SER A 94 -8.09 -7.68 -12.52
C SER A 94 -6.85 -7.94 -13.38
N VAL A 95 -6.94 -7.83 -14.71
CA VAL A 95 -5.76 -7.85 -15.60
C VAL A 95 -4.82 -6.68 -15.26
N TYR A 96 -5.37 -5.47 -15.10
CA TYR A 96 -4.59 -4.33 -14.66
C TYR A 96 -3.87 -4.59 -13.32
N MET A 97 -4.59 -5.10 -12.32
CA MET A 97 -4.02 -5.40 -10.99
C MET A 97 -2.92 -6.48 -11.07
N GLU A 98 -3.08 -7.49 -11.92
CA GLU A 98 -2.08 -8.53 -12.18
C GLU A 98 -0.82 -7.93 -12.80
N SER A 99 -0.96 -7.08 -13.82
CA SER A 99 0.15 -6.36 -14.45
C SER A 99 0.92 -5.47 -13.47
N VAL A 100 0.22 -4.78 -12.55
CA VAL A 100 0.85 -3.97 -11.49
C VAL A 100 1.66 -4.86 -10.54
N ALA A 101 1.12 -6.01 -10.13
CA ALA A 101 1.81 -6.94 -9.25
C ALA A 101 3.04 -7.58 -9.94
N GLU A 102 2.95 -7.93 -11.22
CA GLU A 102 4.06 -8.49 -11.99
C GLU A 102 5.19 -7.48 -12.21
N LYS A 103 4.88 -6.22 -12.55
CA LYS A 103 5.89 -5.16 -12.66
C LYS A 103 6.69 -4.99 -11.37
N ALA A 104 6.03 -5.09 -10.22
CA ALA A 104 6.68 -4.99 -8.92
C ALA A 104 7.67 -6.14 -8.64
N LEU A 105 7.50 -7.32 -9.24
CA LEU A 105 8.46 -8.42 -9.14
C LEU A 105 9.77 -8.14 -9.88
N GLY A 106 9.72 -7.32 -10.92
CA GLY A 106 10.88 -6.92 -11.71
C GLY A 106 11.60 -5.67 -11.19
N SER A 107 10.95 -4.92 -10.30
CA SER A 107 11.45 -3.65 -9.75
C SER A 107 11.95 -3.81 -8.31
N GLY A 108 12.82 -2.89 -7.88
CA GLY A 108 13.33 -2.85 -6.52
C GLY A 108 14.56 -3.73 -6.25
N ASP A 109 15.09 -3.61 -5.06
CA ASP A 109 16.31 -4.26 -4.57
C ASP A 109 16.00 -5.55 -3.80
N LEU A 110 14.85 -5.59 -3.15
CA LEU A 110 14.39 -6.69 -2.31
C LEU A 110 12.89 -6.93 -2.50
N ILE A 111 12.47 -8.18 -2.49
CA ILE A 111 11.06 -8.58 -2.48
C ILE A 111 10.74 -9.19 -1.12
N LEU A 112 9.75 -8.63 -0.42
CA LEU A 112 9.14 -9.23 0.76
C LEU A 112 7.99 -10.14 0.31
N PHE A 113 8.16 -11.43 0.44
CA PHE A 113 7.07 -12.39 0.26
C PHE A 113 6.31 -12.53 1.57
N LEU A 114 5.15 -11.87 1.66
CA LEU A 114 4.31 -11.87 2.84
C LEU A 114 3.30 -13.01 2.81
N VAL A 115 3.34 -13.85 3.82
CA VAL A 115 2.50 -15.03 4.00
C VAL A 115 1.63 -14.88 5.24
N ASP A 116 0.36 -15.26 5.14
CA ASP A 116 -0.51 -15.50 6.29
C ASP A 116 -0.13 -16.82 6.96
N ALA A 117 0.55 -16.76 8.09
CA ALA A 117 1.05 -17.95 8.78
C ALA A 117 -0.09 -18.86 9.29
N THR A 118 -1.33 -18.34 9.42
CA THR A 118 -2.50 -19.11 9.85
C THR A 118 -3.11 -19.94 8.72
N ALA A 119 -2.80 -19.62 7.46
CA ALA A 119 -3.33 -20.32 6.31
C ALA A 119 -2.49 -21.57 5.97
N GLU A 120 -3.15 -22.56 5.39
CA GLU A 120 -2.44 -23.69 4.78
C GLU A 120 -1.89 -23.30 3.42
N LYS A 121 -0.70 -23.82 3.11
CA LYS A 121 -0.07 -23.62 1.81
C LYS A 121 -0.90 -24.32 0.72
N GLY A 122 -1.44 -23.54 -0.19
CA GLY A 122 -2.31 -24.03 -1.23
C GLY A 122 -1.86 -23.68 -2.65
N LYS A 123 -2.59 -24.16 -3.66
CA LYS A 123 -2.27 -23.95 -5.08
C LYS A 123 -2.04 -22.48 -5.49
N LYS A 124 -2.77 -21.55 -4.88
CA LYS A 124 -2.57 -20.10 -5.17
C LYS A 124 -1.22 -19.60 -4.70
N GLU A 125 -0.76 -20.11 -3.58
CA GLU A 125 0.52 -19.75 -3.01
C GLU A 125 1.67 -20.37 -3.78
N GLU A 126 1.48 -21.61 -4.25
CA GLU A 126 2.43 -22.27 -5.17
C GLU A 126 2.59 -21.50 -6.48
N GLN A 127 1.51 -20.91 -7.01
CA GLN A 127 1.58 -20.01 -8.17
C GLN A 127 2.44 -18.77 -7.88
N VAL A 128 2.28 -18.14 -6.71
CA VAL A 128 3.13 -17.00 -6.32
C VAL A 128 4.58 -17.44 -6.18
N LEU A 129 4.86 -18.56 -5.51
CA LEU A 129 6.20 -19.11 -5.38
C LEU A 129 6.83 -19.41 -6.75
N SER A 130 6.06 -19.95 -7.69
CA SER A 130 6.51 -20.18 -9.07
C SER A 130 6.87 -18.86 -9.78
N LEU A 131 6.10 -17.79 -9.60
CA LEU A 131 6.44 -16.47 -10.14
C LEU A 131 7.72 -15.91 -9.50
N LEU A 132 7.84 -16.04 -8.18
CA LEU A 132 9.01 -15.57 -7.43
C LEU A 132 10.30 -16.33 -7.82
N SER A 133 10.21 -17.61 -8.19
CA SER A 133 11.36 -18.42 -8.60
C SER A 133 12.06 -17.90 -9.87
N HIS A 134 11.36 -17.12 -10.69
CA HIS A 134 11.92 -16.49 -11.90
C HIS A 134 12.51 -15.11 -11.61
N SER A 135 12.33 -14.56 -10.41
CA SER A 135 12.89 -13.27 -10.02
C SER A 135 14.39 -13.39 -9.75
N LYS A 136 15.15 -12.41 -10.25
CA LYS A 136 16.60 -12.27 -9.96
C LYS A 136 16.87 -11.46 -8.68
N ARG A 137 15.82 -10.99 -8.01
CA ARG A 137 15.91 -10.18 -6.80
C ARG A 137 16.06 -11.04 -5.57
N LYS A 138 16.67 -10.48 -4.51
CA LYS A 138 16.69 -11.12 -3.20
C LYS A 138 15.26 -11.29 -2.68
N LEU A 139 14.97 -12.45 -2.09
CA LEU A 139 13.65 -12.78 -1.56
C LEU A 139 13.73 -12.88 -0.04
N LEU A 140 12.95 -12.09 0.68
CA LEU A 140 12.79 -12.17 2.14
C LEU A 140 11.41 -12.74 2.45
N LEU A 141 11.36 -13.84 3.18
CA LEU A 141 10.10 -14.42 3.66
C LEU A 141 9.63 -13.70 4.91
N VAL A 142 8.38 -13.26 4.92
CA VAL A 142 7.75 -12.64 6.09
C VAL A 142 6.50 -13.43 6.46
N LEU A 143 6.54 -14.12 7.61
CA LEU A 143 5.38 -14.81 8.17
C LEU A 143 4.58 -13.84 9.03
N ASN A 144 3.40 -13.47 8.58
CA ASN A 144 2.52 -12.53 9.27
C ASN A 144 1.40 -13.24 10.05
N LYS A 145 0.79 -12.52 10.99
CA LYS A 145 -0.31 -12.96 11.86
C LYS A 145 0.12 -14.02 12.88
N ILE A 146 1.38 -13.98 13.30
CA ILE A 146 1.91 -14.93 14.29
C ILE A 146 1.22 -14.81 15.66
N ASP A 147 0.59 -13.68 15.95
CA ASP A 147 -0.24 -13.46 17.15
C ASP A 147 -1.44 -14.42 17.28
N LEU A 148 -1.77 -15.12 16.20
CA LEU A 148 -2.85 -16.11 16.15
C LEU A 148 -2.35 -17.56 16.23
N LEU A 149 -1.05 -17.77 16.42
CA LEU A 149 -0.41 -19.08 16.43
C LEU A 149 0.48 -19.28 17.67
N GLU A 150 0.64 -20.55 18.06
CA GLU A 150 1.67 -20.93 19.01
C GLU A 150 3.05 -20.97 18.33
N GLU A 151 4.11 -20.74 19.09
CA GLU A 151 5.50 -20.66 18.63
C GLU A 151 5.91 -21.90 17.81
N ALA A 152 5.56 -23.10 18.28
CA ALA A 152 5.83 -24.36 17.57
C ALA A 152 5.17 -24.42 16.19
N ALA A 153 4.02 -23.76 15.99
CA ALA A 153 3.36 -23.68 14.68
C ALA A 153 4.08 -22.69 13.76
N VAL A 154 4.58 -21.57 14.30
CA VAL A 154 5.37 -20.60 13.54
C VAL A 154 6.67 -21.26 13.04
N GLU A 155 7.38 -22.02 13.88
CA GLU A 155 8.62 -22.71 13.49
C GLU A 155 8.36 -23.79 12.42
N ARG A 156 7.24 -24.53 12.51
CA ARG A 156 6.86 -25.46 11.45
C ARG A 156 6.63 -24.73 10.11
N LYS A 157 5.99 -23.56 10.14
CA LYS A 157 5.77 -22.75 8.94
C LYS A 157 7.09 -22.22 8.36
N LYS A 158 8.01 -21.74 9.18
CA LYS A 158 9.36 -21.36 8.72
C LYS A 158 10.03 -22.52 7.98
N ALA A 159 10.04 -23.71 8.57
CA ALA A 159 10.66 -24.89 7.98
C ALA A 159 9.96 -25.35 6.67
N GLU A 160 8.63 -25.17 6.57
CA GLU A 160 7.86 -25.48 5.37
C GLU A 160 8.27 -24.58 4.18
N TYR A 161 8.39 -23.28 4.42
CA TYR A 161 8.72 -22.31 3.37
C TYR A 161 10.20 -22.27 3.02
N ALA A 162 11.09 -22.51 3.97
CA ALA A 162 12.55 -22.54 3.73
C ALA A 162 12.96 -23.52 2.61
N ARG A 163 12.14 -24.56 2.36
CA ARG A 163 12.38 -25.55 1.30
C ARG A 163 11.80 -25.12 -0.06
N SER A 164 11.05 -24.02 -0.12
CA SER A 164 10.31 -23.65 -1.34
C SER A 164 11.16 -22.80 -2.28
N LEU A 165 11.91 -21.83 -1.76
CA LEU A 165 12.76 -20.91 -2.52
C LEU A 165 13.99 -20.52 -1.68
N PRO A 166 15.07 -20.04 -2.31
CA PRO A 166 16.27 -19.57 -1.61
C PRO A 166 16.03 -18.16 -0.99
N PHE A 167 15.25 -18.11 0.08
CA PHE A 167 15.05 -16.87 0.82
C PHE A 167 16.36 -16.47 1.52
N VAL A 168 16.71 -15.18 1.45
CA VAL A 168 17.91 -14.62 2.10
C VAL A 168 17.75 -14.55 3.62
N ALA A 169 16.53 -14.44 4.10
CA ALA A 169 16.15 -14.52 5.51
C ALA A 169 14.67 -14.85 5.68
N THR A 170 14.25 -15.18 6.90
CA THR A 170 12.84 -15.37 7.27
C THR A 170 12.57 -14.64 8.58
N VAL A 171 11.58 -13.72 8.54
CA VAL A 171 11.16 -12.94 9.71
C VAL A 171 9.71 -13.22 10.03
N SER A 172 9.37 -13.30 11.32
CA SER A 172 8.02 -13.54 11.82
C SER A 172 7.44 -12.27 12.44
N VAL A 173 6.28 -11.83 11.98
CA VAL A 173 5.68 -10.57 12.44
C VAL A 173 4.19 -10.73 12.78
N SER A 174 3.70 -9.84 13.62
CA SER A 174 2.29 -9.49 13.66
C SER A 174 2.12 -8.02 13.27
N ALA A 175 1.74 -7.77 12.04
CA ALA A 175 1.47 -6.41 11.57
C ALA A 175 0.33 -5.74 12.38
N TYR A 176 -0.63 -6.53 12.87
CA TYR A 176 -1.74 -6.05 13.69
C TYR A 176 -1.30 -5.66 15.10
N ARG A 177 -0.45 -6.49 15.75
CA ARG A 177 0.10 -6.23 17.10
C ARG A 177 1.36 -5.37 17.07
N LYS A 178 1.88 -5.06 15.88
CA LYS A 178 3.14 -4.34 15.68
C LYS A 178 4.35 -5.03 16.33
N SER A 179 4.35 -6.37 16.37
CA SER A 179 5.49 -7.14 16.88
C SER A 179 6.36 -7.68 15.75
N GLY A 180 7.68 -7.79 15.97
CA GLY A 180 8.66 -8.24 14.99
C GLY A 180 8.99 -7.21 13.90
N LEU A 181 8.50 -5.96 14.00
CA LEU A 181 8.69 -4.94 12.97
C LEU A 181 10.12 -4.41 12.95
N GLU A 182 10.76 -4.21 14.11
CA GLU A 182 12.16 -3.77 14.17
C GLU A 182 13.10 -4.83 13.60
N GLU A 183 12.92 -6.11 13.94
CA GLU A 183 13.67 -7.21 13.34
C GLU A 183 13.51 -7.25 11.82
N LEU A 184 12.31 -6.98 11.34
CA LEU A 184 12.03 -6.90 9.90
C LEU A 184 12.77 -5.72 9.27
N LEU A 185 12.75 -4.53 9.87
CA LEU A 185 13.45 -3.35 9.37
C LEU A 185 14.97 -3.57 9.37
N ASP A 186 15.55 -4.10 10.45
CA ASP A 186 16.97 -4.44 10.53
C ASP A 186 17.38 -5.42 9.42
N THR A 187 16.54 -6.45 9.22
CA THR A 187 16.77 -7.43 8.16
C THR A 187 16.71 -6.80 6.78
N ILE A 188 15.74 -5.91 6.52
CA ILE A 188 15.64 -5.19 5.24
C ILE A 188 16.89 -4.36 5.02
N PHE A 189 17.29 -3.51 5.98
CA PHE A 189 18.48 -2.68 5.87
C PHE A 189 19.76 -3.51 5.66
N ALA A 190 19.85 -4.71 6.25
CA ALA A 190 21.00 -5.59 6.03
C ALA A 190 21.20 -5.96 4.55
N PHE A 191 20.11 -6.05 3.78
CA PHE A 191 20.13 -6.47 2.37
C PHE A 191 20.02 -5.33 1.35
N LEU A 192 19.74 -4.09 1.79
CA LEU A 192 19.72 -2.92 0.91
C LEU A 192 21.14 -2.46 0.52
N PRO A 193 21.29 -1.85 -0.65
CA PRO A 193 22.54 -1.22 -1.07
C PRO A 193 22.83 0.05 -0.26
N TYR A 194 24.09 0.45 -0.22
CA TYR A 194 24.47 1.80 0.17
C TYR A 194 24.06 2.79 -0.93
N GLY A 195 23.53 3.95 -0.54
CA GLY A 195 23.08 4.97 -1.47
C GLY A 195 22.34 6.12 -0.78
N PRO A 196 22.15 7.23 -1.49
CA PRO A 196 21.49 8.41 -0.95
C PRO A 196 19.98 8.15 -0.69
N ARG A 197 19.36 9.01 0.10
CA ARG A 197 17.92 9.08 0.23
C ARG A 197 17.28 9.49 -1.11
N TYR A 198 16.22 8.82 -1.49
CA TYR A 198 15.47 9.08 -2.73
C TYR A 198 14.41 10.18 -2.55
N TYR A 199 13.95 10.37 -1.32
CA TYR A 199 12.89 11.30 -0.93
C TYR A 199 13.32 12.11 0.29
N ASP A 200 12.72 13.28 0.47
CA ASP A 200 12.90 14.08 1.69
C ASP A 200 12.45 13.29 2.93
N ALA A 201 13.10 13.52 4.07
CA ALA A 201 12.91 12.75 5.30
C ALA A 201 11.47 12.79 5.86
N ASP A 202 10.70 13.83 5.54
CA ASP A 202 9.29 14.01 5.93
C ASP A 202 8.31 13.41 4.91
N THR A 203 8.80 12.91 3.77
CA THR A 203 7.97 12.26 2.75
C THR A 203 7.53 10.89 3.23
N VAL A 204 6.23 10.68 3.36
CA VAL A 204 5.64 9.38 3.74
C VAL A 204 5.06 8.64 2.54
N THR A 205 4.57 9.35 1.53
CA THR A 205 4.00 8.79 0.30
C THR A 205 3.98 9.84 -0.80
N ASP A 206 3.99 9.40 -2.06
CA ASP A 206 3.78 10.23 -3.25
C ASP A 206 2.29 10.37 -3.63
N LEU A 207 1.40 9.70 -2.90
CA LEU A 207 -0.02 9.71 -3.24
C LEU A 207 -0.64 11.10 -2.95
N PRO A 208 -1.29 11.72 -3.93
CA PRO A 208 -2.06 12.93 -3.68
C PRO A 208 -3.14 12.68 -2.62
N VAL A 209 -3.37 13.67 -1.76
CA VAL A 209 -4.40 13.60 -0.69
C VAL A 209 -5.78 13.21 -1.24
N ARG A 210 -6.09 13.63 -2.47
CA ARG A 210 -7.33 13.26 -3.17
C ARG A 210 -7.44 11.74 -3.40
N GLU A 211 -6.33 11.08 -3.73
CA GLU A 211 -6.29 9.64 -3.94
C GLU A 211 -6.45 8.88 -2.63
N ILE A 212 -5.79 9.33 -1.57
CA ILE A 212 -5.96 8.76 -0.22
C ILE A 212 -7.42 8.94 0.24
N THR A 213 -8.01 10.12 0.01
CA THR A 213 -9.43 10.40 0.31
C THR A 213 -10.36 9.44 -0.45
N ARG A 214 -10.11 9.19 -1.74
CA ARG A 214 -10.84 8.23 -2.55
C ARG A 214 -10.80 6.84 -1.94
N GLU A 215 -9.62 6.38 -1.55
CA GLU A 215 -9.43 5.06 -0.96
C GLU A 215 -10.07 4.96 0.43
N LEU A 216 -10.03 5.99 1.27
CA LEU A 216 -10.72 6.00 2.57
C LEU A 216 -12.25 5.86 2.43
N ILE A 217 -12.85 6.48 1.41
CA ILE A 217 -14.29 6.30 1.11
C ILE A 217 -14.52 4.85 0.65
N ARG A 218 -13.66 4.32 -0.23
CA ARG A 218 -13.77 2.94 -0.72
C ARG A 218 -13.60 1.93 0.42
N GLU A 219 -12.70 2.15 1.35
CA GLU A 219 -12.52 1.31 2.53
C GLU A 219 -13.82 1.19 3.34
N GLN A 220 -14.50 2.31 3.61
CA GLN A 220 -15.76 2.27 4.36
C GLN A 220 -16.86 1.53 3.61
N ALA A 221 -16.89 1.62 2.29
CA ALA A 221 -17.79 0.82 1.49
C ALA A 221 -17.43 -0.68 1.54
N LEU A 222 -16.12 -1.03 1.50
CA LEU A 222 -15.65 -2.41 1.68
C LEU A 222 -16.04 -2.99 3.05
N TYR A 223 -16.02 -2.22 4.13
CA TYR A 223 -16.41 -2.68 5.46
C TYR A 223 -17.90 -2.91 5.61
N LYS A 224 -18.73 -2.09 4.96
CA LYS A 224 -20.17 -2.03 5.22
C LYS A 224 -21.03 -2.78 4.19
N LEU A 225 -20.46 -3.04 3.01
CA LEU A 225 -21.14 -3.78 1.95
C LEU A 225 -20.69 -5.24 1.94
N ASP A 226 -21.56 -6.15 1.53
CA ASP A 226 -21.29 -7.58 1.54
C ASP A 226 -21.43 -8.23 0.15
N LYS A 227 -21.13 -9.52 0.09
CA LYS A 227 -21.16 -10.39 -1.10
C LYS A 227 -20.27 -9.80 -2.22
N GLU A 228 -20.78 -9.72 -3.45
CA GLU A 228 -20.06 -9.25 -4.65
C GLU A 228 -20.04 -7.72 -4.79
N ILE A 229 -20.88 -6.98 -4.08
CA ILE A 229 -21.02 -5.52 -4.25
C ILE A 229 -19.71 -4.79 -4.01
N PRO A 230 -18.94 -5.06 -2.93
CA PRO A 230 -17.64 -4.38 -2.69
C PRO A 230 -16.64 -4.55 -3.81
N HIS A 231 -16.67 -5.67 -4.51
CA HIS A 231 -15.76 -5.95 -5.62
C HIS A 231 -16.11 -5.18 -6.89
N GLY A 232 -17.37 -4.79 -7.04
CA GLY A 232 -17.93 -4.07 -8.20
C GLY A 232 -18.05 -2.56 -8.03
N ILE A 233 -17.43 -1.96 -6.99
CA ILE A 233 -17.46 -0.51 -6.78
C ILE A 233 -16.15 0.17 -7.18
N ALA A 234 -16.28 1.42 -7.63
CA ALA A 234 -15.19 2.39 -7.66
C ALA A 234 -15.64 3.67 -6.93
N VAL A 235 -14.70 4.53 -6.60
CA VAL A 235 -14.98 5.85 -6.02
C VAL A 235 -14.30 6.90 -6.88
N LEU A 236 -15.01 7.96 -7.19
CA LEU A 236 -14.50 9.15 -7.89
C LEU A 236 -14.67 10.34 -6.95
N VAL A 237 -13.57 10.99 -6.59
CA VAL A 237 -13.61 12.28 -5.90
C VAL A 237 -13.72 13.35 -6.97
N GLU A 238 -14.87 14.02 -7.07
CA GLU A 238 -15.18 15.01 -8.08
C GLU A 238 -14.53 16.36 -7.77
N SER A 239 -14.63 16.79 -6.51
CA SER A 239 -14.02 18.02 -6.03
C SER A 239 -13.54 17.88 -4.60
N MET A 240 -12.49 18.62 -4.27
CA MET A 240 -11.92 18.71 -2.94
C MET A 240 -11.33 20.11 -2.79
N GLN A 241 -11.94 20.95 -1.95
CA GLN A 241 -11.62 22.37 -1.83
C GLN A 241 -11.72 22.81 -0.37
N GLU A 242 -10.75 23.61 0.07
CA GLU A 242 -10.76 24.22 1.39
C GLU A 242 -11.51 25.56 1.33
N ARG A 243 -12.43 25.76 2.28
CA ARG A 243 -13.10 27.03 2.50
C ARG A 243 -12.20 27.99 3.27
N LYS A 244 -12.48 29.30 3.19
CA LYS A 244 -11.77 30.33 3.96
C LYS A 244 -11.75 30.10 5.49
N ASN A 245 -12.69 29.31 6.03
CA ASN A 245 -12.79 28.97 7.44
C ASN A 245 -12.09 27.65 7.81
N GLY A 246 -11.27 27.07 6.94
CA GLY A 246 -10.54 25.83 7.17
C GLY A 246 -11.36 24.55 7.04
N ILE A 247 -12.64 24.62 6.65
CA ILE A 247 -13.46 23.43 6.41
C ILE A 247 -13.26 22.96 4.97
N TRP A 248 -13.04 21.69 4.78
CA TRP A 248 -12.91 21.07 3.45
C TRP A 248 -14.27 20.61 2.92
N ASP A 249 -14.65 21.05 1.73
CA ASP A 249 -15.75 20.48 0.95
C ASP A 249 -15.21 19.36 0.07
N VAL A 250 -15.71 18.16 0.30
CA VAL A 250 -15.37 16.96 -0.49
C VAL A 250 -16.64 16.41 -1.13
N LYS A 251 -16.65 16.32 -2.47
CA LYS A 251 -17.73 15.72 -3.24
C LYS A 251 -17.22 14.46 -3.93
N ALA A 252 -17.89 13.33 -3.70
CA ALA A 252 -17.47 12.07 -4.27
C ALA A 252 -18.66 11.19 -4.69
N THR A 253 -18.44 10.34 -5.67
CA THR A 253 -19.42 9.40 -6.21
C THR A 253 -18.91 7.96 -6.05
N ILE A 254 -19.71 7.12 -5.43
CA ILE A 254 -19.53 5.67 -5.44
C ILE A 254 -20.17 5.14 -6.72
N VAL A 255 -19.37 4.53 -7.58
CA VAL A 255 -19.81 3.92 -8.83
C VAL A 255 -20.05 2.43 -8.60
N CYS A 256 -21.15 1.90 -9.14
CA CYS A 256 -21.47 0.46 -9.11
C CYS A 256 -21.98 0.00 -10.49
N GLU A 257 -22.09 -1.33 -10.69
CA GLU A 257 -22.42 -1.86 -12.03
C GLU A 257 -23.93 -2.05 -12.28
N LYS A 258 -24.75 -2.19 -11.21
CA LYS A 258 -26.18 -2.56 -11.34
C LYS A 258 -27.06 -1.63 -10.49
N GLU A 259 -28.32 -1.40 -10.94
CA GLU A 259 -29.31 -0.64 -10.16
C GLU A 259 -29.62 -1.31 -8.83
N SER A 260 -29.66 -2.65 -8.79
CA SER A 260 -29.84 -3.40 -7.54
C SER A 260 -28.71 -3.11 -6.52
N HIS A 261 -27.46 -2.98 -6.99
CA HIS A 261 -26.32 -2.60 -6.15
C HIS A 261 -26.45 -1.17 -5.63
N LYS A 262 -26.89 -0.23 -6.48
CA LYS A 262 -27.14 1.16 -6.10
C LYS A 262 -28.16 1.24 -4.95
N GLY A 263 -29.27 0.50 -5.06
CA GLY A 263 -30.27 0.44 -3.98
C GLY A 263 -29.68 -0.03 -2.64
N ILE A 264 -28.81 -1.04 -2.65
CA ILE A 264 -28.14 -1.56 -1.45
C ILE A 264 -27.13 -0.55 -0.88
N ILE A 265 -26.33 0.09 -1.76
CA ILE A 265 -25.35 1.11 -1.35
C ILE A 265 -26.02 2.34 -0.74
N ILE A 266 -27.19 2.73 -1.23
CA ILE A 266 -27.99 3.82 -0.64
C ILE A 266 -28.61 3.35 0.67
N GLY A 267 -29.21 2.18 0.69
CA GLY A 267 -29.93 1.61 1.82
C GLY A 267 -31.28 2.28 2.06
N LYS A 268 -32.08 1.75 3.00
CA LYS A 268 -33.39 2.29 3.37
C LYS A 268 -33.24 3.74 3.85
N ALA A 269 -33.95 4.65 3.21
CA ALA A 269 -33.87 6.10 3.47
C ALA A 269 -32.44 6.68 3.51
N GLY A 270 -31.51 6.13 2.71
CA GLY A 270 -30.13 6.60 2.65
C GLY A 270 -29.23 6.15 3.81
N SER A 271 -29.68 5.24 4.66
CA SER A 271 -28.99 4.85 5.90
C SER A 271 -27.59 4.25 5.66
N MET A 272 -27.44 3.39 4.65
CA MET A 272 -26.16 2.76 4.33
C MET A 272 -25.16 3.79 3.80
N LEU A 273 -25.58 4.63 2.85
CA LEU A 273 -24.72 5.68 2.29
C LEU A 273 -24.29 6.69 3.37
N LYS A 274 -25.21 7.08 4.27
CA LYS A 274 -24.90 7.93 5.43
C LYS A 274 -23.88 7.26 6.36
N SER A 275 -24.01 5.97 6.60
CA SER A 275 -23.06 5.20 7.42
C SER A 275 -21.67 5.15 6.79
N ILE A 276 -21.57 4.88 5.47
CA ILE A 276 -20.32 4.92 4.72
C ILE A 276 -19.70 6.31 4.81
N GLY A 277 -20.47 7.36 4.53
CA GLY A 277 -20.02 8.74 4.57
C GLY A 277 -19.52 9.20 5.93
N SER A 278 -20.23 8.82 7.01
CA SER A 278 -19.82 9.16 8.37
C SER A 278 -18.48 8.52 8.76
N GLY A 279 -18.28 7.23 8.41
CA GLY A 279 -17.02 6.55 8.68
C GLY A 279 -15.86 7.12 7.86
N ALA A 280 -16.10 7.42 6.56
CA ALA A 280 -15.10 8.03 5.70
C ALA A 280 -14.73 9.43 6.16
N ARG A 281 -15.70 10.26 6.51
CA ARG A 281 -15.49 11.62 7.00
C ARG A 281 -14.53 11.66 8.19
N ILE A 282 -14.75 10.82 9.19
CA ILE A 282 -13.87 10.77 10.38
C ILE A 282 -12.41 10.49 9.99
N GLN A 283 -12.19 9.60 9.02
CA GLN A 283 -10.84 9.27 8.58
C GLN A 283 -10.22 10.38 7.73
N ILE A 284 -11.02 11.03 6.88
CA ILE A 284 -10.57 12.16 6.07
C ILE A 284 -10.28 13.38 6.96
N GLU A 285 -11.09 13.66 7.98
CA GLU A 285 -10.84 14.70 8.98
C GLU A 285 -9.51 14.46 9.72
N LYS A 286 -9.20 13.19 10.02
CA LYS A 286 -7.91 12.82 10.62
C LYS A 286 -6.73 12.99 9.67
N LEU A 287 -6.91 12.68 8.38
CA LEU A 287 -5.89 12.83 7.34
C LEU A 287 -5.56 14.31 7.10
N LEU A 288 -6.59 15.18 7.08
CA LEU A 288 -6.46 16.60 6.78
C LEU A 288 -6.20 17.48 8.01
N GLU A 289 -6.31 16.90 9.20
CA GLU A 289 -6.31 17.62 10.48
C GLU A 289 -7.32 18.79 10.52
N ALA A 290 -8.41 18.65 9.74
CA ALA A 290 -9.43 19.67 9.52
C ALA A 290 -10.83 19.08 9.47
N LYS A 291 -11.86 19.93 9.66
CA LYS A 291 -13.26 19.54 9.50
C LYS A 291 -13.61 19.31 8.03
N VAL A 292 -14.45 18.31 7.77
CA VAL A 292 -14.83 17.90 6.41
C VAL A 292 -16.34 17.87 6.25
N ASN A 293 -16.84 18.55 5.22
CA ASN A 293 -18.20 18.40 4.70
C ASN A 293 -18.16 17.43 3.51
N LEU A 294 -18.43 16.15 3.79
CA LEU A 294 -18.42 15.08 2.78
C LEU A 294 -19.81 14.88 2.17
N GLN A 295 -19.93 15.06 0.86
CA GLN A 295 -21.11 14.75 0.08
C GLN A 295 -20.86 13.52 -0.78
N LEU A 296 -21.66 12.45 -0.57
CA LEU A 296 -21.57 11.20 -1.31
C LEU A 296 -22.77 10.98 -2.21
N PHE A 297 -22.50 10.56 -3.44
CA PHE A 297 -23.48 10.16 -4.43
C PHE A 297 -23.26 8.71 -4.86
N VAL A 298 -24.27 8.10 -5.48
CA VAL A 298 -24.17 6.76 -6.05
C VAL A 298 -24.59 6.78 -7.51
N LYS A 299 -23.74 6.26 -8.40
CA LYS A 299 -23.98 6.22 -9.85
C LYS A 299 -23.82 4.80 -10.38
N VAL A 300 -24.69 4.40 -11.29
CA VAL A 300 -24.54 3.13 -12.01
C VAL A 300 -23.75 3.39 -13.30
N ARG A 301 -22.73 2.56 -13.50
CA ARG A 301 -21.97 2.44 -14.74
C ARG A 301 -21.83 0.96 -15.06
N LYS A 302 -22.67 0.49 -15.95
CA LYS A 302 -22.71 -0.91 -16.38
C LYS A 302 -21.33 -1.31 -16.94
N ASP A 303 -20.85 -2.47 -16.54
CA ASP A 303 -19.63 -3.10 -17.04
C ASP A 303 -18.37 -2.21 -16.96
N TRP A 304 -18.31 -1.29 -15.97
CA TRP A 304 -17.20 -0.35 -15.86
C TRP A 304 -15.83 -1.04 -15.71
N ARG A 305 -15.80 -2.24 -15.11
CA ARG A 305 -14.56 -3.03 -14.94
C ARG A 305 -14.03 -3.60 -16.27
N GLU A 306 -14.85 -3.62 -17.32
CA GLU A 306 -14.47 -4.07 -18.66
C GLU A 306 -14.15 -2.90 -19.61
N ASN A 307 -14.39 -1.65 -19.19
CA ASN A 307 -14.23 -0.48 -20.04
C ASN A 307 -12.93 0.28 -19.71
N PRO A 308 -11.93 0.31 -20.63
CA PRO A 308 -10.64 0.98 -20.38
C PRO A 308 -10.79 2.49 -20.07
N ALA A 309 -11.75 3.19 -20.69
CA ALA A 309 -11.97 4.61 -20.44
C ALA A 309 -12.45 4.86 -19.00
N TYR A 310 -13.37 4.02 -18.49
CA TYR A 310 -13.80 4.10 -17.10
C TYR A 310 -12.70 3.68 -16.13
N LEU A 311 -11.90 2.67 -16.46
CA LEU A 311 -10.75 2.30 -15.64
C LEU A 311 -9.79 3.48 -15.50
N GLN A 312 -9.50 4.17 -16.60
CA GLN A 312 -8.66 5.36 -16.58
C GLN A 312 -9.29 6.53 -15.79
N GLU A 313 -10.60 6.77 -15.95
CA GLU A 313 -11.34 7.80 -15.21
C GLU A 313 -11.28 7.56 -13.68
N TYR A 314 -11.32 6.29 -13.25
CA TYR A 314 -11.31 5.91 -11.84
C TYR A 314 -9.90 5.69 -11.28
N GLY A 315 -8.86 6.08 -12.01
CA GLY A 315 -7.48 6.07 -11.54
C GLY A 315 -6.75 4.73 -11.70
N TYR A 316 -7.30 3.79 -12.47
CA TYR A 316 -6.65 2.53 -12.82
C TYR A 316 -5.93 2.71 -14.17
N LYS A 317 -4.76 3.35 -14.14
CA LYS A 317 -3.94 3.66 -15.32
C LYS A 317 -2.67 2.85 -15.28
N GLU A 318 -2.27 2.27 -16.40
CA GLU A 318 -0.90 1.76 -16.52
C GLU A 318 0.06 2.95 -16.39
N GLN A 319 0.96 2.89 -15.41
CA GLN A 319 2.08 3.81 -15.34
C GLN A 319 3.01 3.49 -16.51
N LYS A 320 3.28 4.50 -17.35
CA LYS A 320 4.20 4.40 -18.47
C LYS A 320 5.64 4.23 -18.00
#